data_b5f75ba1d3222a6122b294d35e4a4f12
#
_entry.id   b5f75ba1d3222a6122b294d35e4a4f12
#
_cell.length_a   1.000
_cell.length_b   1.000
_cell.length_c   1.000
_cell.angle_alpha   90.00
_cell.angle_beta   90.00
_cell.angle_gamma   90.00
#
_symmetry.space_group_name_H-M   'P 1'
#
loop_
_entity.id
_entity.type
_entity.pdbx_description
1 polymer ?
#
loop_
_entity_poly.entity_id
_entity_poly.type
_entity_poly.pdbx_seq_one_letter_code
_entity_poly.pdbx_strand_id
1 'polypeptide(L)'
;MCEVSQIKRLMERPKVIFAPLAAILVGAGVLSMTVGKDFLPPLDEGSIWIQVQLPPGISIERSKEMGAELRRTLGKFDEVSYVMTQVGRDDEGAEAFSLSHVEVGVGLKPYNTWESGRTKAELIDAMSAELAKMPGYSVGFSQPIIDMVMDQIAGAHSDLAVKIYGEDLRE
;
A
#
# COMPACT_ATOMS: atom_id res chain seq x y z
N MET A 1 -31.30 -24.40 -44.49
CA MET A 1 -31.75 -23.32 -45.40
C MET A 1 -32.34 -22.10 -44.68
N CYS A 2 -32.79 -22.22 -43.43
CA CYS A 2 -33.36 -21.09 -42.66
C CYS A 2 -32.29 -20.08 -42.19
N GLU A 3 -31.10 -20.53 -41.82
CA GLU A 3 -30.03 -19.67 -41.27
C GLU A 3 -29.47 -18.68 -42.30
N VAL A 4 -29.26 -19.12 -43.52
CA VAL A 4 -28.71 -18.25 -44.59
C VAL A 4 -29.67 -17.09 -44.93
N SER A 5 -30.98 -17.33 -44.85
CA SER A 5 -32.01 -16.32 -45.09
C SER A 5 -32.06 -15.27 -43.99
N GLN A 6 -31.81 -15.66 -42.74
CA GLN A 6 -31.74 -14.72 -41.61
C GLN A 6 -30.49 -13.83 -41.66
N ILE A 7 -29.34 -14.44 -41.99
CA ILE A 7 -28.08 -13.68 -42.14
C ILE A 7 -28.22 -12.64 -43.26
N LYS A 8 -28.84 -12.99 -44.37
CA LYS A 8 -29.04 -12.06 -45.49
C LYS A 8 -29.95 -10.89 -45.14
N ARG A 9 -31.04 -11.13 -44.38
CA ARG A 9 -31.93 -10.06 -43.86
C ARG A 9 -31.23 -9.14 -42.84
N LEU A 10 -30.34 -9.69 -42.05
CA LEU A 10 -29.53 -8.91 -41.10
C LEU A 10 -28.53 -8.02 -41.83
N MET A 11 -27.88 -8.52 -42.87
CA MET A 11 -26.94 -7.75 -43.71
C MET A 11 -27.62 -6.60 -44.48
N GLU A 12 -28.87 -6.77 -44.88
CA GLU A 12 -29.68 -5.74 -45.55
C GLU A 12 -30.14 -4.59 -44.61
N ARG A 13 -30.02 -4.81 -43.27
CA ARG A 13 -30.42 -3.80 -42.26
C ARG A 13 -29.30 -3.53 -41.27
N PRO A 14 -28.22 -2.86 -41.70
CA PRO A 14 -27.04 -2.65 -40.83
C PRO A 14 -27.38 -1.94 -39.50
N LYS A 15 -28.39 -1.09 -39.47
CA LYS A 15 -28.84 -0.40 -38.23
C LYS A 15 -29.32 -1.36 -37.15
N VAL A 16 -29.87 -2.54 -37.53
CA VAL A 16 -30.34 -3.55 -36.55
C VAL A 16 -29.16 -4.25 -35.86
N ILE A 17 -27.99 -4.30 -36.50
CA ILE A 17 -26.79 -4.89 -35.93
C ILE A 17 -25.98 -3.83 -35.17
N PHE A 18 -25.77 -2.66 -35.79
CA PHE A 18 -24.92 -1.62 -35.21
C PHE A 18 -25.55 -0.87 -34.03
N ALA A 19 -26.90 -0.71 -34.00
CA ALA A 19 -27.56 -0.03 -32.91
C ALA A 19 -27.42 -0.77 -31.55
N PRO A 20 -27.70 -2.07 -31.42
CA PRO A 20 -27.48 -2.79 -30.17
C PRO A 20 -25.97 -2.88 -29.81
N LEU A 21 -25.07 -3.04 -30.79
CA LEU A 21 -23.64 -3.04 -30.55
C LEU A 21 -23.17 -1.71 -29.99
N ALA A 22 -23.61 -0.59 -30.58
CA ALA A 22 -23.31 0.74 -30.08
C ALA A 22 -23.89 0.96 -28.67
N ALA A 23 -25.11 0.50 -28.40
CA ALA A 23 -25.72 0.58 -27.07
C ALA A 23 -24.93 -0.22 -26.01
N ILE A 24 -24.44 -1.41 -26.37
CA ILE A 24 -23.60 -2.21 -25.49
C ILE A 24 -22.25 -1.52 -25.24
N LEU A 25 -21.61 -0.96 -26.26
CA LEU A 25 -20.35 -0.24 -26.10
C LEU A 25 -20.50 1.04 -25.23
N VAL A 26 -21.57 1.79 -25.45
CA VAL A 26 -21.86 2.97 -24.61
C VAL A 26 -22.18 2.53 -23.18
N GLY A 27 -22.98 1.50 -23.01
CA GLY A 27 -23.28 0.93 -21.69
C GLY A 27 -22.03 0.45 -20.94
N ALA A 28 -21.14 -0.26 -21.64
CA ALA A 28 -19.86 -0.71 -21.08
C ALA A 28 -18.94 0.49 -20.72
N GLY A 29 -18.94 1.53 -21.57
CA GLY A 29 -18.20 2.76 -21.29
C GLY A 29 -18.71 3.49 -20.05
N VAL A 30 -20.02 3.59 -19.87
CA VAL A 30 -20.63 4.21 -18.67
C VAL A 30 -20.35 3.34 -17.43
N LEU A 31 -20.50 2.02 -17.53
CA LEU A 31 -20.20 1.11 -16.45
C LEU A 31 -18.72 1.18 -16.04
N SER A 32 -17.79 1.32 -16.98
CA SER A 32 -16.36 1.43 -16.68
C SER A 32 -16.00 2.70 -15.89
N MET A 33 -16.81 3.74 -15.95
CA MET A 33 -16.64 4.97 -15.15
C MET A 33 -17.12 4.78 -13.70
N THR A 34 -17.99 3.81 -13.46
CA THR A 34 -18.52 3.51 -12.10
C THR A 34 -17.76 2.39 -11.40
N VAL A 35 -16.99 1.61 -12.15
CA VAL A 35 -16.13 0.56 -11.57
C VAL A 35 -14.92 1.25 -10.93
N GLY A 36 -14.73 1.03 -9.63
CA GLY A 36 -13.56 1.51 -8.91
C GLY A 36 -12.27 1.00 -9.55
N LYS A 37 -11.22 1.81 -9.50
CA LYS A 37 -9.91 1.50 -10.06
C LYS A 37 -8.99 0.82 -9.05
N ASP A 38 -9.49 0.52 -7.86
CA ASP A 38 -8.71 -0.11 -6.81
C ASP A 38 -8.47 -1.57 -7.16
N PHE A 39 -7.21 -1.90 -7.35
CA PHE A 39 -6.76 -3.26 -7.66
C PHE A 39 -7.00 -4.24 -6.48
N LEU A 40 -6.92 -3.71 -5.25
CA LEU A 40 -7.20 -4.44 -4.02
C LEU A 40 -8.28 -3.69 -3.24
N PRO A 41 -9.32 -4.37 -2.73
CA PRO A 41 -10.21 -3.76 -1.77
C PRO A 41 -9.39 -3.32 -0.55
N PRO A 42 -9.76 -2.22 0.14
CA PRO A 42 -9.10 -1.81 1.37
C PRO A 42 -9.28 -2.91 2.42
N LEU A 43 -8.29 -3.81 2.49
CA LEU A 43 -8.23 -4.84 3.53
C LEU A 43 -7.77 -4.16 4.81
N ASP A 44 -8.59 -4.19 5.84
CA ASP A 44 -8.19 -3.74 7.16
C ASP A 44 -7.79 -4.94 8.01
N GLU A 45 -6.49 -5.07 8.25
CA GLU A 45 -5.90 -6.18 9.00
C GLU A 45 -5.88 -5.94 10.51
N GLY A 46 -6.45 -4.83 11.00
CA GLY A 46 -6.35 -4.47 12.42
C GLY A 46 -4.91 -4.19 12.88
N SER A 47 -4.03 -3.89 11.93
CA SER A 47 -2.61 -3.57 12.17
C SER A 47 -2.16 -2.40 11.29
N ILE A 48 -1.06 -1.76 11.68
CA ILE A 48 -0.38 -0.73 10.90
C ILE A 48 1.07 -1.18 10.73
N TRP A 49 1.59 -1.08 9.52
CA TRP A 49 2.99 -1.32 9.20
C TRP A 49 3.66 0.01 8.90
N ILE A 50 4.78 0.28 9.59
CA ILE A 50 5.49 1.54 9.48
C ILE A 50 6.92 1.23 9.05
N GLN A 51 7.33 1.78 7.93
CA GLN A 51 8.71 1.73 7.45
C GLN A 51 9.42 3.01 7.86
N VAL A 52 10.54 2.87 8.54
CA VAL A 52 11.35 4.00 9.00
C VAL A 52 12.72 3.92 8.36
N GLN A 53 13.07 4.93 7.58
CA GLN A 53 14.37 5.06 6.96
C GLN A 53 15.23 6.01 7.78
N LEU A 54 16.27 5.45 8.40
CA LEU A 54 17.28 6.17 9.16
C LEU A 54 18.42 6.66 8.24
N PRO A 55 19.26 7.59 8.68
CA PRO A 55 20.41 8.05 7.91
C PRO A 55 21.33 6.89 7.52
N PRO A 56 21.88 6.87 6.29
CA PRO A 56 22.82 5.85 5.85
C PRO A 56 24.09 5.86 6.70
N GLY A 57 24.63 4.68 6.99
CA GLY A 57 25.85 4.52 7.81
C GLY A 57 25.63 4.55 9.33
N ILE A 58 24.37 4.51 9.77
CA ILE A 58 24.04 4.42 11.19
C ILE A 58 24.55 3.11 11.80
N SER A 59 25.00 3.14 13.05
CA SER A 59 25.40 1.92 13.77
C SER A 59 24.17 1.11 14.23
N ILE A 60 24.36 -0.20 14.42
CA ILE A 60 23.29 -1.07 14.90
C ILE A 60 22.80 -0.68 16.30
N GLU A 61 23.68 -0.20 17.16
CA GLU A 61 23.35 0.27 18.51
C GLU A 61 22.39 1.45 18.42
N ARG A 62 22.69 2.42 17.55
CA ARG A 62 21.84 3.60 17.37
C ARG A 62 20.51 3.23 16.71
N SER A 63 20.50 2.31 15.76
CA SER A 63 19.24 1.82 15.15
C SER A 63 18.36 1.11 16.19
N LYS A 64 18.95 0.32 17.10
CA LYS A 64 18.22 -0.32 18.21
C LYS A 64 17.65 0.70 19.20
N GLU A 65 18.41 1.74 19.54
CA GLU A 65 17.92 2.84 20.38
C GLU A 65 16.72 3.56 19.75
N MET A 66 16.82 3.89 18.46
CA MET A 66 15.73 4.49 17.69
C MET A 66 14.50 3.58 17.64
N GLY A 67 14.69 2.29 17.40
CA GLY A 67 13.61 1.29 17.47
C GLY A 67 12.93 1.24 18.83
N ALA A 68 13.71 1.35 19.92
CA ALA A 68 13.15 1.41 21.28
C ALA A 68 12.39 2.71 21.54
N GLU A 69 12.83 3.82 20.97
CA GLU A 69 12.14 5.11 21.05
C GLU A 69 10.82 5.10 20.28
N LEU A 70 10.83 4.54 19.06
CA LEU A 70 9.62 4.33 18.26
C LEU A 70 8.58 3.49 19.01
N ARG A 71 8.99 2.34 19.61
CA ARG A 71 8.07 1.51 20.40
C ARG A 71 7.48 2.28 21.58
N ARG A 72 8.28 3.08 22.29
CA ARG A 72 7.80 3.88 23.42
C ARG A 72 6.85 4.98 23.00
N THR A 73 7.08 5.61 21.85
CA THR A 73 6.25 6.68 21.32
C THR A 73 4.91 6.16 20.82
N LEU A 74 4.95 5.09 20.01
CA LEU A 74 3.74 4.48 19.44
C LEU A 74 2.92 3.72 20.51
N GLY A 75 3.58 3.16 21.51
CA GLY A 75 2.89 2.49 22.62
C GLY A 75 2.14 3.42 23.58
N LYS A 76 2.22 4.75 23.41
CA LYS A 76 1.42 5.72 24.19
C LYS A 76 -0.01 5.86 23.71
N PHE A 77 -0.32 5.39 22.51
CA PHE A 77 -1.67 5.46 21.98
C PHE A 77 -2.53 4.35 22.58
N ASP A 78 -3.67 4.73 23.12
CA ASP A 78 -4.57 3.79 23.84
C ASP A 78 -5.16 2.72 22.92
N GLU A 79 -5.24 2.98 21.61
CA GLU A 79 -5.71 2.07 20.57
C GLU A 79 -4.70 0.96 20.24
N VAL A 80 -3.44 1.12 20.68
CA VAL A 80 -2.36 0.17 20.40
C VAL A 80 -2.39 -0.97 21.42
N SER A 81 -2.29 -2.19 20.92
CA SER A 81 -2.17 -3.41 21.70
C SER A 81 -0.72 -3.79 21.95
N TYR A 82 0.09 -3.77 20.90
CA TYR A 82 1.52 -4.03 20.97
C TYR A 82 2.27 -3.29 19.85
N VAL A 83 3.56 -3.08 20.06
CA VAL A 83 4.47 -2.53 19.04
C VAL A 83 5.70 -3.42 18.97
N MET A 84 6.02 -3.90 17.78
CA MET A 84 7.25 -4.64 17.49
C MET A 84 8.12 -3.85 16.51
N THR A 85 9.43 -4.05 16.59
CA THR A 85 10.38 -3.42 15.66
C THR A 85 11.39 -4.43 15.18
N GLN A 86 11.66 -4.41 13.88
CA GLN A 86 12.73 -5.14 13.24
C GLN A 86 13.74 -4.13 12.71
N VAL A 87 15.03 -4.39 12.95
CA VAL A 87 16.12 -3.52 12.52
C VAL A 87 16.99 -4.28 11.53
N GLY A 88 17.08 -3.76 10.32
CA GLY A 88 17.86 -4.37 9.27
C GLY A 88 17.24 -5.66 8.73
N ARG A 89 18.10 -6.58 8.31
CA ARG A 89 17.74 -7.81 7.61
C ARG A 89 17.18 -8.87 8.56
N ASP A 90 16.23 -9.66 8.10
CA ASP A 90 15.76 -10.84 8.77
C ASP A 90 16.79 -11.99 8.72
N ASP A 91 16.64 -13.01 9.59
CA ASP A 91 17.54 -14.16 9.63
C ASP A 91 17.44 -15.04 8.37
N GLU A 92 16.30 -15.06 7.70
CA GLU A 92 16.08 -15.84 6.48
C GLU A 92 16.65 -15.16 5.23
N GLY A 93 16.96 -13.88 5.31
CA GLY A 93 17.68 -13.12 4.30
C GLY A 93 16.93 -12.91 3.00
N ALA A 94 15.61 -12.98 3.04
CA ALA A 94 14.75 -12.75 1.89
C ALA A 94 14.84 -11.30 1.39
N GLU A 95 15.05 -10.35 2.31
CA GLU A 95 15.14 -8.93 2.01
C GLU A 95 16.51 -8.36 2.43
N ALA A 96 17.15 -7.63 1.51
CA ALA A 96 18.47 -7.05 1.72
C ALA A 96 18.38 -5.63 2.32
N PHE A 97 17.74 -5.48 3.47
CA PHE A 97 17.67 -4.18 4.14
C PHE A 97 18.98 -3.85 4.88
N SER A 98 19.33 -2.57 4.85
CA SER A 98 20.48 -2.06 5.59
C SER A 98 20.11 -1.77 7.05
N LEU A 99 21.10 -1.57 7.91
CA LEU A 99 20.89 -1.18 9.31
C LEU A 99 20.15 0.17 9.47
N SER A 100 20.05 0.95 8.40
CA SER A 100 19.27 2.18 8.36
C SER A 100 17.77 1.96 8.10
N HIS A 101 17.35 0.73 7.83
CA HIS A 101 15.94 0.37 7.65
C HIS A 101 15.40 -0.26 8.93
N VAL A 102 14.31 0.32 9.43
CA VAL A 102 13.59 -0.18 10.61
C VAL A 102 12.13 -0.36 10.26
N GLU A 103 11.64 -1.54 10.46
CA GLU A 103 10.23 -1.88 10.30
C GLU A 103 9.54 -1.92 11.65
N VAL A 104 8.34 -1.34 11.72
CA VAL A 104 7.56 -1.27 12.94
C VAL A 104 6.16 -1.83 12.69
N GLY A 105 5.88 -2.97 13.30
CA GLY A 105 4.53 -3.54 13.33
C GLY A 105 3.77 -3.04 14.55
N VAL A 106 2.61 -2.43 14.31
CA VAL A 106 1.72 -1.93 15.35
C VAL A 106 0.42 -2.73 15.30
N GLY A 107 0.19 -3.57 16.29
CA GLY A 107 -1.08 -4.27 16.45
C GLY A 107 -2.08 -3.38 17.18
N LEU A 108 -3.29 -3.29 16.63
CA LEU A 108 -4.36 -2.48 17.20
C LEU A 108 -5.28 -3.33 18.10
N LYS A 109 -5.90 -2.67 19.06
CA LYS A 109 -7.01 -3.25 19.81
C LYS A 109 -8.26 -3.35 18.94
N PRO A 110 -9.22 -4.23 19.26
CA PRO A 110 -10.48 -4.28 18.53
C PRO A 110 -11.16 -2.89 18.49
N TYR A 111 -11.62 -2.47 17.31
CA TYR A 111 -12.16 -1.12 17.10
C TYR A 111 -13.29 -0.72 18.04
N ASN A 112 -14.10 -1.71 18.45
CA ASN A 112 -15.21 -1.51 19.40
C ASN A 112 -14.74 -1.18 20.82
N THR A 113 -13.45 -1.31 21.13
CA THR A 113 -12.87 -0.98 22.44
C THR A 113 -12.16 0.38 22.46
N TRP A 114 -12.18 1.11 21.35
CA TRP A 114 -11.53 2.41 21.26
C TRP A 114 -12.37 3.49 21.95
N GLU A 115 -11.88 3.98 23.07
CA GLU A 115 -12.55 5.05 23.82
C GLU A 115 -12.40 6.42 23.17
N SER A 116 -11.38 6.60 22.32
CA SER A 116 -11.08 7.86 21.63
C SER A 116 -12.11 8.24 20.56
N GLY A 117 -12.87 7.28 20.05
CA GLY A 117 -13.80 7.45 18.92
C GLY A 117 -13.11 7.75 17.58
N ARG A 118 -11.78 7.65 17.52
CA ARG A 118 -11.00 7.88 16.29
C ARG A 118 -11.23 6.76 15.27
N THR A 119 -11.10 7.12 14.00
CA THR A 119 -10.92 6.17 12.91
C THR A 119 -9.45 5.74 12.80
N LYS A 120 -9.16 4.64 12.11
CA LYS A 120 -7.79 4.20 11.83
C LYS A 120 -6.97 5.27 11.09
N ALA A 121 -7.59 6.00 10.16
CA ALA A 121 -6.93 7.08 9.43
C ALA A 121 -6.51 8.22 10.37
N GLU A 122 -7.39 8.66 11.26
CA GLU A 122 -7.08 9.69 12.25
C GLU A 122 -6.02 9.23 13.25
N LEU A 123 -5.97 7.93 13.58
CA LEU A 123 -4.90 7.36 14.38
C LEU A 123 -3.55 7.42 13.65
N ILE A 124 -3.52 7.06 12.36
CA ILE A 124 -2.32 7.16 11.52
C ILE A 124 -1.84 8.61 11.44
N ASP A 125 -2.73 9.57 11.23
CA ASP A 125 -2.39 11.00 11.20
C ASP A 125 -1.80 11.47 12.54
N ALA A 126 -2.39 11.04 13.66
CA ALA A 126 -1.88 11.36 14.97
C ALA A 126 -0.50 10.74 15.26
N MET A 127 -0.28 9.47 14.85
CA MET A 127 1.02 8.80 14.93
C MET A 127 2.06 9.51 14.07
N SER A 128 1.70 9.86 12.83
CA SER A 128 2.55 10.60 11.90
C SER A 128 2.98 11.94 12.46
N ALA A 129 2.05 12.70 13.03
CA ALA A 129 2.34 13.98 13.68
C ALA A 129 3.26 13.85 14.90
N GLU A 130 3.13 12.77 15.67
CA GLU A 130 4.01 12.51 16.82
C GLU A 130 5.42 12.10 16.37
N LEU A 131 5.51 11.23 15.36
CA LEU A 131 6.78 10.81 14.78
C LEU A 131 7.51 11.95 14.08
N ALA A 132 6.80 12.87 13.44
CA ALA A 132 7.40 14.04 12.78
C ALA A 132 8.14 14.99 13.74
N LYS A 133 7.88 14.90 15.04
CA LYS A 133 8.62 15.67 16.07
C LYS A 133 10.04 15.15 16.31
N MET A 134 10.31 13.93 15.90
CA MET A 134 11.62 13.30 16.04
C MET A 134 12.44 13.54 14.76
N PRO A 135 13.57 14.25 14.82
CA PRO A 135 14.34 14.58 13.62
C PRO A 135 15.21 13.41 13.15
N GLY A 136 15.50 13.37 11.87
CA GLY A 136 16.58 12.55 11.31
C GLY A 136 16.15 11.24 10.67
N TYR A 137 14.85 11.02 10.39
CA TYR A 137 14.37 9.88 9.62
C TYR A 137 13.12 10.21 8.80
N SER A 138 12.84 9.39 7.81
CA SER A 138 11.57 9.44 7.07
C SER A 138 10.69 8.24 7.44
N VAL A 139 9.38 8.44 7.42
CA VAL A 139 8.38 7.45 7.85
C VAL A 139 7.38 7.23 6.74
N GLY A 140 7.13 5.97 6.38
CA GLY A 140 6.04 5.55 5.51
C GLY A 140 5.07 4.66 6.28
N PHE A 141 3.77 4.89 6.10
CA PHE A 141 2.72 4.06 6.69
C PHE A 141 2.10 3.15 5.64
N SER A 142 1.94 1.89 5.98
CA SER A 142 1.38 0.85 5.12
C SER A 142 0.56 -0.16 5.95
N GLN A 143 0.22 -1.27 5.32
CA GLN A 143 -0.34 -2.45 5.99
C GLN A 143 0.44 -3.68 5.51
N PRO A 144 0.60 -4.72 6.34
CA PRO A 144 1.45 -5.86 6.03
C PRO A 144 1.18 -6.52 4.67
N ILE A 145 -0.08 -6.80 4.35
CA ILE A 145 -0.45 -7.42 3.06
C ILE A 145 -0.19 -6.47 1.89
N ILE A 146 -0.52 -5.19 2.02
CA ILE A 146 -0.30 -4.19 0.97
C ILE A 146 1.20 -4.05 0.71
N ASP A 147 1.99 -4.01 1.77
CA ASP A 147 3.44 -3.90 1.71
C ASP A 147 4.06 -5.09 0.97
N MET A 148 3.71 -6.31 1.39
CA MET A 148 4.15 -7.54 0.76
C MET A 148 3.74 -7.65 -0.73
N VAL A 149 2.53 -7.23 -1.08
CA VAL A 149 2.05 -7.25 -2.46
C VAL A 149 2.80 -6.23 -3.32
N MET A 150 3.04 -5.02 -2.79
CA MET A 150 3.79 -3.98 -3.50
C MET A 150 5.22 -4.39 -3.73
N ASP A 151 5.89 -5.04 -2.78
CA ASP A 151 7.23 -5.60 -2.94
C ASP A 151 7.30 -6.61 -4.08
N GLN A 152 6.35 -7.54 -4.14
CA GLN A 152 6.36 -8.60 -5.15
C GLN A 152 5.99 -8.10 -6.55
N ILE A 153 5.11 -7.10 -6.67
CA ILE A 153 4.62 -6.62 -7.97
C ILE A 153 5.46 -5.47 -8.49
N ALA A 154 5.75 -4.48 -7.68
CA ALA A 154 6.41 -3.24 -8.10
C ALA A 154 7.89 -3.19 -7.75
N GLY A 155 8.34 -3.94 -6.74
CA GLY A 155 9.69 -3.87 -6.19
C GLY A 155 10.03 -2.46 -5.67
N ALA A 156 9.01 -1.67 -5.31
CA ALA A 156 9.15 -0.34 -4.74
C ALA A 156 7.86 0.03 -3.97
N HIS A 157 8.02 0.67 -2.82
CA HIS A 157 6.93 1.09 -1.93
C HIS A 157 6.42 2.52 -2.23
N SER A 158 6.44 2.93 -3.49
CA SER A 158 6.02 4.28 -3.88
C SER A 158 5.21 4.26 -5.18
N ASP A 159 4.27 5.19 -5.30
CA ASP A 159 3.44 5.36 -6.50
C ASP A 159 4.26 5.73 -7.74
N LEU A 160 5.49 6.21 -7.54
CA LEU A 160 6.44 6.55 -8.61
C LEU A 160 7.82 6.05 -8.26
N ALA A 161 8.38 5.16 -9.08
CA ALA A 161 9.75 4.70 -8.99
C ALA A 161 10.53 5.10 -10.26
N VAL A 162 11.64 5.83 -10.09
CA VAL A 162 12.57 6.16 -11.18
C VAL A 162 13.78 5.26 -11.05
N LYS A 163 13.93 4.32 -11.99
CA LYS A 163 15.11 3.44 -12.06
C LYS A 163 16.11 4.01 -13.08
N ILE A 164 17.30 4.37 -12.62
CA ILE A 164 18.38 4.84 -13.46
C ILE A 164 19.38 3.70 -13.64
N TYR A 165 19.66 3.37 -14.88
CA TYR A 165 20.65 2.35 -15.25
C TYR A 165 21.86 3.04 -15.88
N GLY A 166 23.06 2.68 -15.44
CA GLY A 166 24.32 3.17 -15.98
C GLY A 166 25.46 2.21 -15.69
N GLU A 167 26.49 2.18 -16.53
CA GLU A 167 27.69 1.37 -16.31
C GLU A 167 28.63 2.02 -15.29
N ASP A 168 28.56 3.35 -15.10
CA ASP A 168 29.31 4.10 -14.10
C ASP A 168 28.37 4.78 -13.11
N LEU A 169 28.55 4.47 -11.81
CA LEU A 169 27.76 5.04 -10.71
C LEU A 169 28.27 6.42 -10.26
N ARG A 170 29.25 6.98 -10.95
CA ARG A 170 29.86 8.28 -10.62
C ARG A 170 29.41 9.43 -11.52
N GLU A 171 28.59 9.13 -12.51
CA GLU A 171 27.87 10.10 -13.31
C GLU A 171 26.42 10.22 -12.81
#